data_c99f0d5b1b17095fb82546b116f995c4
#
_entry.id   c99f0d5b1b17095fb82546b116f995c4
#
_cell.length_a   1.000
_cell.length_b   1.000
_cell.length_c   1.000
_cell.angle_alpha   90.00
_cell.angle_beta   90.00
_cell.angle_gamma   90.00
#
_symmetry.space_group_name_H-M   'P 1'
#
loop_
_entity.id
_entity.type
_entity.pdbx_description
1 polymer ?
#
loop_
_entity_poly.entity_id
_entity_poly.type
_entity_poly.pdbx_seq_one_letter_code
_entity_poly.pdbx_strand_id
1 'polypeptide(L)'
;GVLLILVVMAVSCVTPSYMHLYESPKSLDFTTGKWLVTNVETQLPLMYREGLTRDLLKELKKMGGDSIYFLNDISLKYLSHDKLTFELSPEVMETLKKTTDYKYVVTATARKVRNEVSDLIYPGGPLSYQKSESEVCIAVYDVSLGARIYFQRIIASVTLDAGDEQVVFARSAGTLLYNAMKKGLKDIKKNWNL
;
A
#
# COMPACT_ATOMS: atom_id res chain seq x y z
N GLY A 1 35.21 -40.84 -14.99
CA GLY A 1 33.96 -40.37 -14.46
C GLY A 1 34.11 -39.05 -13.74
N VAL A 2 33.74 -37.95 -14.37
CA VAL A 2 33.73 -36.61 -13.73
C VAL A 2 32.47 -36.53 -12.88
N LEU A 3 32.62 -36.63 -11.55
CA LEU A 3 31.54 -36.41 -10.59
C LEU A 3 31.27 -34.92 -10.53
N LEU A 4 30.28 -34.47 -11.24
CA LEU A 4 29.80 -33.08 -11.18
C LEU A 4 29.08 -32.90 -9.84
N ILE A 5 29.80 -32.38 -8.82
CA ILE A 5 29.21 -32.01 -7.55
C ILE A 5 28.43 -30.74 -7.80
N LEU A 6 27.13 -30.88 -7.99
CA LEU A 6 26.17 -29.76 -8.04
C LEU A 6 26.02 -29.25 -6.59
N VAL A 7 26.85 -28.29 -6.22
CA VAL A 7 26.66 -27.54 -4.96
C VAL A 7 25.41 -26.71 -5.12
N VAL A 8 24.28 -27.25 -4.70
CA VAL A 8 23.05 -26.47 -4.51
C VAL A 8 23.32 -25.53 -3.34
N MET A 9 23.73 -24.32 -3.63
CA MET A 9 23.75 -23.26 -2.63
C MET A 9 22.30 -23.07 -2.18
N ALA A 10 21.93 -23.60 -1.03
CA ALA A 10 20.67 -23.34 -0.38
C ALA A 10 20.68 -21.88 0.08
N VAL A 11 20.28 -20.98 -0.81
CA VAL A 11 20.07 -19.58 -0.46
C VAL A 11 18.84 -19.53 0.44
N SER A 12 19.05 -19.32 1.72
CA SER A 12 17.94 -19.08 2.65
C SER A 12 17.30 -17.73 2.33
N CYS A 13 16.07 -17.78 1.83
CA CYS A 13 15.29 -16.57 1.58
C CYS A 13 14.24 -16.42 2.68
N VAL A 14 14.42 -15.42 3.53
CA VAL A 14 13.43 -15.13 4.58
C VAL A 14 12.16 -14.56 3.97
N THR A 15 11.06 -15.25 4.18
CA THR A 15 9.76 -14.87 3.63
C THR A 15 9.07 -13.85 4.54
N PRO A 16 8.68 -12.68 4.02
CA PRO A 16 7.93 -11.69 4.78
C PRO A 16 6.55 -12.22 5.21
N SER A 17 6.14 -11.89 6.43
CA SER A 17 4.77 -12.08 6.90
C SER A 17 3.91 -10.87 6.57
N TYR A 18 2.61 -11.09 6.38
CA TYR A 18 1.64 -10.04 6.11
C TYR A 18 0.42 -10.23 6.97
N MET A 19 0.07 -9.19 7.73
CA MET A 19 -1.16 -9.14 8.52
C MET A 19 -2.14 -8.19 7.84
N HIS A 20 -3.37 -8.65 7.63
CA HIS A 20 -4.45 -7.87 7.05
C HIS A 20 -5.52 -7.59 8.09
N LEU A 21 -5.84 -6.34 8.30
CA LEU A 21 -6.90 -5.88 9.19
C LEU A 21 -7.93 -5.11 8.37
N TYR A 22 -9.20 -5.42 8.57
CA TYR A 22 -10.31 -4.79 7.86
C TYR A 22 -11.29 -4.18 8.86
N GLU A 23 -11.74 -2.97 8.55
CA GLU A 23 -12.93 -2.38 9.14
C GLU A 23 -13.98 -2.26 8.04
N SER A 24 -15.17 -2.81 8.28
CA SER A 24 -16.29 -2.78 7.32
C SER A 24 -15.95 -3.38 5.95
N PRO A 25 -15.85 -4.70 5.82
CA PRO A 25 -15.56 -5.37 4.56
C PRO A 25 -16.79 -5.36 3.65
N LYS A 26 -17.11 -4.21 3.07
CA LYS A 26 -18.09 -4.14 1.97
C LYS A 26 -17.33 -4.36 0.67
N SER A 27 -17.91 -5.13 -0.23
CA SER A 27 -17.44 -5.19 -1.61
C SER A 27 -17.55 -3.79 -2.22
N LEU A 28 -16.51 -3.37 -2.93
CA LEU A 28 -16.48 -2.09 -3.62
C LEU A 28 -16.91 -2.32 -5.07
N ASP A 29 -17.92 -1.60 -5.52
CA ASP A 29 -18.36 -1.64 -6.92
C ASP A 29 -17.80 -0.43 -7.69
N PHE A 30 -16.72 -0.65 -8.41
CA PHE A 30 -16.04 0.37 -9.21
C PHE A 30 -16.76 0.68 -10.53
N THR A 31 -17.85 -0.01 -10.86
CA THR A 31 -18.63 0.24 -12.08
C THR A 31 -19.64 1.37 -11.88
N THR A 32 -19.91 1.76 -10.63
CA THR A 32 -20.90 2.78 -10.29
C THR A 32 -20.26 4.08 -9.80
N GLY A 33 -20.65 5.21 -10.39
CA GLY A 33 -20.24 6.54 -9.98
C GLY A 33 -18.80 6.88 -10.39
N LYS A 34 -18.39 8.10 -10.04
CA LYS A 34 -17.04 8.61 -10.28
C LYS A 34 -16.19 8.47 -9.02
N TRP A 35 -14.98 8.01 -9.19
CA TRP A 35 -14.01 7.72 -8.12
C TRP A 35 -12.85 8.68 -8.21
N LEU A 36 -12.61 9.44 -7.16
CA LEU A 36 -11.45 10.31 -7.02
C LEU A 36 -10.37 9.59 -6.23
N VAL A 37 -9.17 9.48 -6.78
CA VAL A 37 -8.01 8.86 -6.13
C VAL A 37 -7.01 9.95 -5.75
N THR A 38 -6.64 10.00 -4.46
CA THR A 38 -5.65 10.96 -3.97
C THR A 38 -4.22 10.41 -4.10
N ASN A 39 -3.23 11.28 -3.87
CA ASN A 39 -1.85 10.80 -3.69
C ASN A 39 -1.75 9.92 -2.45
N VAL A 40 -0.86 8.93 -2.48
CA VAL A 40 -0.51 8.18 -1.28
C VAL A 40 0.19 9.12 -0.29
N GLU A 41 -0.37 9.27 0.89
CA GLU A 41 0.21 10.07 1.95
C GLU A 41 1.38 9.31 2.59
N THR A 42 2.56 9.94 2.65
CA THR A 42 3.74 9.32 3.24
C THR A 42 4.78 10.39 3.60
N GLN A 43 5.54 10.14 4.66
CA GLN A 43 6.71 10.92 5.04
C GLN A 43 8.01 10.46 4.33
N LEU A 44 7.91 9.47 3.46
CA LEU A 44 9.03 8.94 2.70
C LEU A 44 9.40 9.87 1.53
N PRO A 45 10.62 9.73 0.96
CA PRO A 45 11.02 10.47 -0.21
C PRO A 45 9.99 10.40 -1.35
N LEU A 46 9.95 11.48 -2.16
CA LEU A 46 8.98 11.66 -3.24
C LEU A 46 8.83 10.45 -4.16
N MET A 47 9.93 9.79 -4.48
CA MET A 47 9.93 8.58 -5.32
C MET A 47 9.04 7.44 -4.78
N TYR A 48 8.95 7.29 -3.46
CA TYR A 48 8.04 6.29 -2.85
C TYR A 48 6.58 6.72 -3.02
N ARG A 49 6.27 7.99 -2.75
CA ARG A 49 4.93 8.53 -2.92
C ARG A 49 4.43 8.34 -4.35
N GLU A 50 5.25 8.76 -5.32
CA GLU A 50 4.91 8.64 -6.75
C GLU A 50 4.78 7.18 -7.20
N GLY A 51 5.70 6.31 -6.79
CA GLY A 51 5.66 4.89 -7.11
C GLY A 51 4.41 4.20 -6.56
N LEU A 52 4.09 4.39 -5.28
CA LEU A 52 2.92 3.81 -4.63
C LEU A 52 1.62 4.38 -5.20
N THR A 53 1.55 5.70 -5.46
CA THR A 53 0.39 6.34 -6.07
C THR A 53 0.14 5.79 -7.48
N ARG A 54 1.19 5.63 -8.28
CA ARG A 54 1.10 5.05 -9.61
C ARG A 54 0.61 3.60 -9.58
N ASP A 55 1.10 2.78 -8.65
CA ASP A 55 0.65 1.40 -8.51
C ASP A 55 -0.82 1.34 -8.07
N LEU A 56 -1.24 2.19 -7.12
CA LEU A 56 -2.63 2.33 -6.68
C LEU A 56 -3.55 2.68 -7.87
N LEU A 57 -3.23 3.76 -8.59
CA LEU A 57 -4.01 4.22 -9.74
C LEU A 57 -4.10 3.16 -10.84
N LYS A 58 -2.99 2.52 -11.16
CA LYS A 58 -2.91 1.49 -12.20
C LYS A 58 -3.87 0.33 -11.91
N GLU A 59 -3.91 -0.15 -10.67
CA GLU A 59 -4.78 -1.28 -10.32
C GLU A 59 -6.25 -0.83 -10.21
N LEU A 60 -6.55 0.36 -9.68
CA LEU A 60 -7.91 0.87 -9.64
C LEU A 60 -8.47 1.14 -11.05
N LYS A 61 -7.66 1.69 -11.96
CA LYS A 61 -8.06 1.89 -13.38
C LYS A 61 -8.37 0.57 -14.09
N LYS A 62 -7.73 -0.54 -13.72
CA LYS A 62 -8.09 -1.86 -14.27
C LYS A 62 -9.48 -2.34 -13.82
N MET A 63 -9.95 -1.88 -12.67
CA MET A 63 -11.25 -2.25 -12.10
C MET A 63 -12.38 -1.29 -12.54
N GLY A 64 -12.13 0.02 -12.53
CA GLY A 64 -13.14 1.05 -12.78
C GLY A 64 -12.98 1.81 -14.10
N GLY A 65 -11.93 1.55 -14.91
CA GLY A 65 -11.70 2.19 -16.21
C GLY A 65 -11.73 3.70 -16.14
N ASP A 66 -12.57 4.31 -16.99
CA ASP A 66 -12.74 5.76 -17.12
C ASP A 66 -13.47 6.40 -15.93
N SER A 67 -14.04 5.60 -15.03
CA SER A 67 -14.66 6.12 -13.79
C SER A 67 -13.64 6.51 -12.73
N ILE A 68 -12.35 6.20 -12.92
CA ILE A 68 -11.27 6.49 -11.99
C ILE A 68 -10.52 7.76 -12.39
N TYR A 69 -10.64 8.79 -11.57
CA TYR A 69 -10.00 10.10 -11.75
C TYR A 69 -8.86 10.27 -10.75
N PHE A 70 -7.78 10.86 -11.20
CA PHE A 70 -6.66 11.17 -10.31
C PHE A 70 -6.70 12.63 -9.88
N LEU A 71 -6.47 12.88 -8.59
CA LEU A 71 -6.53 14.22 -8.02
C LEU A 71 -5.62 15.23 -8.73
N ASN A 72 -4.42 14.82 -9.15
CA ASN A 72 -3.48 15.75 -9.81
C ASN A 72 -3.85 16.07 -11.27
N ASP A 73 -4.75 15.29 -11.88
CA ASP A 73 -5.21 15.50 -13.26
C ASP A 73 -6.43 16.43 -13.33
N ILE A 74 -6.97 16.82 -12.17
CA ILE A 74 -8.20 17.64 -12.08
C ILE A 74 -7.95 18.91 -11.28
N SER A 75 -8.81 19.91 -11.51
CA SER A 75 -8.84 21.13 -10.72
C SER A 75 -10.12 21.17 -9.89
N LEU A 76 -9.99 21.22 -8.59
CA LEU A 76 -11.10 21.39 -7.66
C LEU A 76 -11.26 22.88 -7.36
N LYS A 77 -12.33 23.50 -7.85
CA LYS A 77 -12.55 24.95 -7.80
C LYS A 77 -12.58 25.50 -6.36
N TYR A 78 -13.11 24.73 -5.42
CA TYR A 78 -13.40 25.19 -4.04
C TYR A 78 -12.64 24.41 -2.98
N LEU A 79 -11.76 23.51 -3.37
CA LEU A 79 -11.01 22.65 -2.44
C LEU A 79 -9.56 22.52 -2.88
N SER A 80 -8.65 22.89 -2.01
CA SER A 80 -7.22 22.69 -2.24
C SER A 80 -6.84 21.23 -2.06
N HIS A 81 -5.91 20.72 -2.88
CA HIS A 81 -5.47 19.33 -2.88
C HIS A 81 -4.86 18.89 -1.54
N ASP A 82 -4.26 19.80 -0.78
CA ASP A 82 -3.68 19.54 0.54
C ASP A 82 -4.73 19.23 1.63
N LYS A 83 -6.00 19.56 1.39
CA LYS A 83 -7.12 19.20 2.27
C LYS A 83 -7.56 17.74 2.10
N LEU A 84 -7.19 17.10 0.99
CA LEU A 84 -7.54 15.71 0.70
C LEU A 84 -6.47 14.77 1.28
N THR A 85 -6.41 14.73 2.60
CA THR A 85 -5.54 13.86 3.38
C THR A 85 -6.09 12.43 3.45
N PHE A 86 -5.34 11.51 4.07
CA PHE A 86 -5.79 10.13 4.28
C PHE A 86 -7.12 10.08 5.04
N GLU A 87 -7.24 10.86 6.10
CA GLU A 87 -8.50 11.01 6.85
C GLU A 87 -9.23 12.26 6.36
N LEU A 88 -10.36 12.06 5.66
CA LEU A 88 -11.18 13.18 5.16
C LEU A 88 -12.03 13.75 6.28
N SER A 89 -11.91 15.07 6.52
CA SER A 89 -12.78 15.74 7.47
C SER A 89 -14.23 15.86 6.96
N PRO A 90 -15.22 15.97 7.86
CA PRO A 90 -16.61 16.20 7.46
C PRO A 90 -16.80 17.41 6.56
N GLU A 91 -16.02 18.49 6.78
CA GLU A 91 -16.07 19.72 5.98
C GLU A 91 -15.58 19.50 4.55
N VAL A 92 -14.51 18.70 4.37
CA VAL A 92 -13.99 18.31 3.06
C VAL A 92 -15.03 17.47 2.32
N MET A 93 -15.64 16.50 3.00
CA MET A 93 -16.67 15.65 2.43
C MET A 93 -17.90 16.46 1.99
N GLU A 94 -18.35 17.40 2.81
CA GLU A 94 -19.48 18.27 2.48
C GLU A 94 -19.15 19.21 1.31
N THR A 95 -17.91 19.71 1.23
CA THR A 95 -17.45 20.53 0.11
C THR A 95 -17.44 19.72 -1.19
N LEU A 96 -16.87 18.51 -1.17
CA LEU A 96 -16.88 17.60 -2.33
C LEU A 96 -18.30 17.31 -2.80
N LYS A 97 -19.21 17.00 -1.87
CA LYS A 97 -20.62 16.73 -2.17
C LYS A 97 -21.33 17.88 -2.86
N LYS A 98 -21.03 19.13 -2.46
CA LYS A 98 -21.67 20.33 -3.03
C LYS A 98 -21.07 20.79 -4.35
N THR A 99 -19.78 20.51 -4.57
CA THR A 99 -19.01 21.16 -5.64
C THR A 99 -18.53 20.22 -6.73
N THR A 100 -18.71 18.90 -6.54
CA THR A 100 -18.24 17.88 -7.49
C THR A 100 -19.31 16.81 -7.71
N ASP A 101 -19.11 15.97 -8.70
CA ASP A 101 -19.92 14.79 -9.00
C ASP A 101 -19.19 13.46 -8.65
N TYR A 102 -18.09 13.53 -7.89
CA TYR A 102 -17.42 12.34 -7.38
C TYR A 102 -18.26 11.70 -6.29
N LYS A 103 -18.57 10.41 -6.49
CA LYS A 103 -19.32 9.63 -5.53
C LYS A 103 -18.42 9.04 -4.44
N TYR A 104 -17.21 8.65 -4.83
CA TYR A 104 -16.26 8.01 -3.93
C TYR A 104 -14.90 8.69 -3.96
N VAL A 105 -14.21 8.68 -2.82
CA VAL A 105 -12.81 9.10 -2.70
C VAL A 105 -11.99 7.94 -2.14
N VAL A 106 -10.91 7.60 -2.84
CA VAL A 106 -9.92 6.61 -2.39
C VAL A 106 -8.72 7.34 -1.88
N THR A 107 -8.38 7.10 -0.63
CA THR A 107 -7.17 7.61 0.02
C THR A 107 -6.26 6.45 0.44
N ALA A 108 -4.96 6.68 0.52
CA ALA A 108 -4.03 5.70 1.04
C ALA A 108 -2.88 6.37 1.78
N THR A 109 -2.36 5.67 2.78
CA THR A 109 -1.13 6.07 3.49
C THR A 109 -0.15 4.91 3.55
N ALA A 110 1.14 5.24 3.59
CA ALA A 110 2.22 4.27 3.66
C ALA A 110 3.35 4.77 4.56
N ARG A 111 3.80 3.94 5.49
CA ARG A 111 4.89 4.28 6.40
C ARG A 111 5.82 3.11 6.68
N LYS A 112 7.09 3.40 6.86
CA LYS A 112 8.06 2.47 7.45
C LYS A 112 7.91 2.54 8.95
N VAL A 113 7.58 1.42 9.59
CA VAL A 113 7.43 1.32 11.05
C VAL A 113 8.80 1.03 11.66
N ARG A 114 9.56 0.10 11.06
CA ARG A 114 10.90 -0.28 11.48
C ARG A 114 11.74 -0.63 10.24
N ASN A 115 13.01 -0.25 10.22
CA ASN A 115 13.90 -0.47 9.09
C ASN A 115 15.32 -0.83 9.58
N GLU A 116 15.46 -2.02 10.13
CA GLU A 116 16.72 -2.56 10.65
C GLU A 116 17.37 -3.54 9.68
N VAL A 117 16.57 -4.18 8.83
CA VAL A 117 17.04 -5.18 7.87
C VAL A 117 17.41 -4.51 6.55
N SER A 118 18.65 -4.72 6.08
CA SER A 118 19.07 -4.36 4.73
C SER A 118 18.67 -5.45 3.72
N ASP A 119 18.65 -5.10 2.42
CA ASP A 119 18.30 -6.06 1.36
C ASP A 119 19.38 -7.18 1.22
N LEU A 120 20.59 -6.93 1.71
CA LEU A 120 21.69 -7.89 1.71
C LEU A 120 22.40 -7.88 3.07
N ILE A 121 22.55 -9.05 3.67
CA ILE A 121 23.22 -9.24 4.94
C ILE A 121 24.39 -10.19 4.71
N TYR A 122 25.57 -9.79 5.15
CA TYR A 122 26.79 -10.56 5.05
C TYR A 122 27.05 -11.38 6.32
N PRO A 123 27.68 -12.58 6.19
CA PRO A 123 28.15 -13.35 7.34
C PRO A 123 29.12 -12.53 8.20
N GLY A 124 29.05 -12.67 9.51
CA GLY A 124 29.95 -11.99 10.46
C GLY A 124 29.52 -10.59 10.87
N GLY A 125 28.33 -10.12 10.47
CA GLY A 125 27.69 -8.93 11.05
C GLY A 125 27.30 -9.15 12.52
N PRO A 126 26.97 -8.06 13.25
CA PRO A 126 26.56 -8.17 14.65
C PRO A 126 25.36 -9.11 14.78
N LEU A 127 25.48 -10.10 15.66
CA LEU A 127 24.46 -11.09 16.01
C LEU A 127 23.31 -10.40 16.76
N SER A 128 22.51 -9.60 16.08
CA SER A 128 21.36 -8.93 16.67
C SER A 128 20.09 -9.28 15.89
N TYR A 129 19.02 -9.50 16.63
CA TYR A 129 17.69 -9.60 16.10
C TYR A 129 17.38 -8.33 15.28
N GLN A 130 17.13 -8.49 14.00
CA GLN A 130 16.80 -7.39 13.09
C GLN A 130 15.37 -7.53 12.57
N LYS A 131 14.60 -6.46 12.62
CA LYS A 131 13.24 -6.44 12.14
C LYS A 131 13.03 -5.26 11.19
N SER A 132 12.44 -5.54 10.03
CA SER A 132 11.84 -4.50 9.18
C SER A 132 10.34 -4.65 9.16
N GLU A 133 9.64 -3.53 9.30
CA GLU A 133 8.19 -3.48 9.32
C GLU A 133 7.68 -2.27 8.57
N SER A 134 6.64 -2.46 7.78
CA SER A 134 6.00 -1.43 6.99
C SER A 134 4.50 -1.58 7.05
N GLU A 135 3.80 -0.46 6.94
CA GLU A 135 2.36 -0.40 7.00
C GLU A 135 1.80 0.35 5.79
N VAL A 136 0.73 -0.16 5.23
CA VAL A 136 -0.08 0.49 4.20
C VAL A 136 -1.53 0.45 4.65
N CYS A 137 -2.20 1.60 4.60
CA CYS A 137 -3.64 1.69 4.80
C CYS A 137 -4.30 2.19 3.51
N ILE A 138 -5.46 1.64 3.17
CA ILE A 138 -6.31 2.07 2.06
C ILE A 138 -7.70 2.32 2.63
N ALA A 139 -8.27 3.48 2.33
CA ALA A 139 -9.62 3.85 2.76
C ALA A 139 -10.46 4.30 1.56
N VAL A 140 -11.75 4.04 1.61
CA VAL A 140 -12.73 4.56 0.66
C VAL A 140 -13.83 5.29 1.41
N TYR A 141 -14.13 6.49 0.95
CA TYR A 141 -15.18 7.34 1.48
C TYR A 141 -16.31 7.45 0.46
N ASP A 142 -17.55 7.32 0.91
CA ASP A 142 -18.73 7.68 0.14
C ASP A 142 -19.07 9.16 0.43
N VAL A 143 -18.93 9.99 -0.61
CA VAL A 143 -19.15 11.44 -0.50
C VAL A 143 -20.60 11.77 -0.18
N SER A 144 -21.54 10.99 -0.70
CA SER A 144 -22.98 11.21 -0.47
C SER A 144 -23.37 10.89 0.98
N LEU A 145 -22.78 9.86 1.55
CA LEU A 145 -23.00 9.48 2.95
C LEU A 145 -22.16 10.30 3.94
N GLY A 146 -21.09 10.96 3.47
CA GLY A 146 -20.13 11.64 4.34
C GLY A 146 -19.39 10.69 5.28
N ALA A 147 -19.15 9.45 4.87
CA ALA A 147 -18.61 8.40 5.72
C ALA A 147 -17.58 7.51 5.02
N ARG A 148 -16.65 6.97 5.81
CA ARG A 148 -15.74 5.91 5.36
C ARG A 148 -16.52 4.60 5.25
N ILE A 149 -16.53 3.99 4.06
CA ILE A 149 -17.25 2.75 3.77
C ILE A 149 -16.34 1.53 3.66
N TYR A 150 -15.04 1.76 3.50
CA TYR A 150 -14.02 0.71 3.43
C TYR A 150 -12.74 1.16 4.10
N PHE A 151 -12.10 0.28 4.83
CA PHE A 151 -10.77 0.46 5.38
C PHE A 151 -10.04 -0.87 5.43
N GLN A 152 -8.80 -0.85 4.95
CA GLN A 152 -7.88 -1.98 5.04
C GLN A 152 -6.51 -1.50 5.50
N ARG A 153 -5.93 -2.19 6.45
CA ARG A 153 -4.57 -1.99 6.95
C ARG A 153 -3.76 -3.25 6.71
N ILE A 154 -2.63 -3.12 6.06
CA ILE A 154 -1.69 -4.20 5.79
C ILE A 154 -0.38 -3.91 6.51
N ILE A 155 0.03 -4.79 7.40
CA ILE A 155 1.31 -4.74 8.08
C ILE A 155 2.18 -5.83 7.46
N ALA A 156 3.29 -5.44 6.86
CA ALA A 156 4.30 -6.35 6.30
C ALA A 156 5.52 -6.33 7.21
N SER A 157 6.00 -7.49 7.62
CA SER A 157 7.18 -7.61 8.47
C SER A 157 8.12 -8.72 8.01
N VAL A 158 9.40 -8.51 8.23
CA VAL A 158 10.44 -9.51 8.09
C VAL A 158 11.34 -9.45 9.33
N THR A 159 11.68 -10.62 9.84
CA THR A 159 12.53 -10.77 11.02
C THR A 159 13.69 -11.68 10.65
N LEU A 160 14.88 -11.33 11.14
CA LEU A 160 16.09 -12.14 11.05
C LEU A 160 16.52 -12.48 12.48
N ASP A 161 16.75 -13.75 12.72
CA ASP A 161 17.24 -14.23 14.00
C ASP A 161 18.77 -14.13 14.07
N ALA A 162 19.28 -13.83 15.26
CA ALA A 162 20.70 -13.84 15.53
C ALA A 162 21.25 -15.29 15.45
N GLY A 163 21.89 -15.64 14.38
CA GLY A 163 22.47 -16.97 14.21
C GLY A 163 22.56 -17.49 12.78
N ASP A 164 21.99 -16.78 11.83
CA ASP A 164 22.16 -17.13 10.42
C ASP A 164 23.58 -16.77 9.96
N GLU A 165 24.48 -17.78 9.99
CA GLU A 165 25.86 -17.64 9.46
C GLU A 165 25.91 -17.57 7.93
N GLN A 166 24.77 -17.64 7.26
CA GLN A 166 24.64 -17.63 5.81
C GLN A 166 24.28 -16.25 5.28
N VAL A 167 24.62 -15.97 4.02
CA VAL A 167 24.12 -14.79 3.30
C VAL A 167 22.61 -14.91 3.17
N VAL A 168 21.88 -14.01 3.81
CA VAL A 168 20.42 -14.00 3.80
C VAL A 168 19.93 -12.84 2.92
N PHE A 169 19.11 -13.17 1.94
CA PHE A 169 18.37 -12.16 1.18
C PHE A 169 17.05 -11.86 1.91
N ALA A 170 17.00 -10.69 2.51
CA ALA A 170 15.81 -10.20 3.19
C ALA A 170 15.27 -8.95 2.49
N ARG A 171 14.01 -8.63 2.74
CA ARG A 171 13.38 -7.46 2.12
C ARG A 171 13.45 -6.27 3.05
N SER A 172 14.03 -5.16 2.58
CA SER A 172 14.00 -3.89 3.30
C SER A 172 12.57 -3.39 3.50
N ALA A 173 12.38 -2.49 4.47
CA ALA A 173 11.10 -1.85 4.71
C ALA A 173 10.52 -1.14 3.46
N GLY A 174 11.39 -0.63 2.57
CA GLY A 174 10.96 -0.05 1.29
C GLY A 174 10.32 -1.07 0.35
N THR A 175 10.94 -2.25 0.19
CA THR A 175 10.39 -3.36 -0.59
C THR A 175 9.10 -3.90 0.02
N LEU A 176 9.02 -3.96 1.35
CA LEU A 176 7.82 -4.39 2.07
C LEU A 176 6.62 -3.48 1.79
N LEU A 177 6.81 -2.16 1.68
CA LEU A 177 5.75 -1.20 1.35
C LEU A 177 5.07 -1.51 0.01
N TYR A 178 5.87 -1.68 -1.06
CA TYR A 178 5.32 -2.01 -2.38
C TYR A 178 4.59 -3.35 -2.38
N ASN A 179 5.09 -4.34 -1.66
CA ASN A 179 4.45 -5.64 -1.55
C ASN A 179 3.16 -5.58 -0.73
N ALA A 180 3.12 -4.78 0.35
CA ALA A 180 1.92 -4.54 1.15
C ALA A 180 0.84 -3.86 0.28
N MET A 181 1.19 -2.82 -0.48
CA MET A 181 0.27 -2.16 -1.40
C MET A 181 -0.30 -3.15 -2.42
N LYS A 182 0.55 -3.94 -3.08
CA LYS A 182 0.11 -4.96 -4.05
C LYS A 182 -0.84 -5.99 -3.44
N LYS A 183 -0.57 -6.43 -2.20
CA LYS A 183 -1.46 -7.37 -1.50
C LYS A 183 -2.80 -6.74 -1.18
N GLY A 184 -2.84 -5.51 -0.66
CA GLY A 184 -4.08 -4.79 -0.40
C GLY A 184 -4.92 -4.61 -1.67
N LEU A 185 -4.31 -4.20 -2.78
CA LEU A 185 -4.99 -4.05 -4.06
C LEU A 185 -5.49 -5.39 -4.63
N LYS A 186 -4.74 -6.48 -4.43
CA LYS A 186 -5.19 -7.82 -4.82
C LYS A 186 -6.42 -8.26 -4.03
N ASP A 187 -6.47 -7.94 -2.74
CA ASP A 187 -7.62 -8.27 -1.90
C ASP A 187 -8.85 -7.44 -2.29
N ILE A 188 -8.70 -6.14 -2.56
CA ILE A 188 -9.77 -5.31 -3.11
C ILE A 188 -10.30 -5.92 -4.40
N LYS A 189 -9.41 -6.32 -5.31
CA LYS A 189 -9.79 -6.95 -6.58
C LYS A 189 -10.52 -8.28 -6.38
N LYS A 190 -10.10 -9.09 -5.42
CA LYS A 190 -10.76 -10.38 -5.13
C LYS A 190 -12.18 -10.19 -4.60
N ASN A 191 -12.40 -9.16 -3.80
CA ASN A 191 -13.68 -8.86 -3.17
C ASN A 191 -14.59 -7.99 -4.05
N TRP A 192 -14.08 -7.44 -5.16
CA TRP A 192 -14.84 -6.63 -6.10
C TRP A 192 -15.83 -7.45 -6.95
N ASN A 193 -15.56 -8.72 -7.20
CA ASN A 193 -16.38 -9.62 -8.04
C ASN A 193 -17.41 -10.44 -7.23
N LEU A 194 -17.66 -10.08 -5.99
CA LEU A 194 -18.69 -10.67 -5.14
C LEU A 194 -19.92 -9.74 -5.07
#